data_2ee70f86e7adb4256e023959351a0f8d
#
_entry.id   2ee70f86e7adb4256e023959351a0f8d
#
_cell.length_a   1.000
_cell.length_b   1.000
_cell.length_c   1.000
_cell.angle_alpha   90.00
_cell.angle_beta   90.00
_cell.angle_gamma   90.00
#
_symmetry.space_group_name_H-M   'P 1'
#
loop_
_entity.id
_entity.type
_entity.pdbx_description
1 polymer ?
#
loop_
_entity_poly.entity_id
_entity_poly.type
_entity_poly.pdbx_seq_one_letter_code
_entity_poly.pdbx_strand_id
1 'polypeptide(L)'
;MLSFIHTADVHLDAPLHMLADRYELRQDDVRRTLQTIRDLVVSRQVDFWLIAGDLLEYHGGRRATAVFLRDLFESVAPIPVCIAPGNHDPWRADSFYQTMDWPGNVYWFTPEWGVYEFPEKSCVIYGWGFGQPHVYESPLATFPGKLEGYRHHLMVLHGTILNATKDEHQPYAPMSLQELVQADVDYVALGHIHKPEQFVHPLKKRPLAAYPGSPEGLTNKETGERCVLHGELDDAGKLTLQAIPVSQRQIHKLTIHAQGAETAEQLIAGMEAQLGRIADRDLVYVTLTGERAAHFVPSIPVLEQRFSRFFLFAITDETWPDIDAQKLMAEDSIWGKWLAKLAQIEANARSEEEREIARLAKQEALARIGGSMR
;
A
#
# COMPACT_ATOMS: atom_id res chain seq x y z
N MET A 1 30.50 -9.34 3.47
CA MET A 1 29.27 -8.75 2.88
C MET A 1 28.08 -9.45 3.48
N LEU A 2 27.06 -8.74 3.94
CA LEU A 2 25.86 -9.26 4.58
C LEU A 2 24.66 -8.90 3.72
N SER A 3 23.69 -9.83 3.56
CA SER A 3 22.52 -9.63 2.73
C SER A 3 21.22 -9.99 3.47
N PHE A 4 20.12 -9.33 3.10
CA PHE A 4 18.83 -9.60 3.72
C PHE A 4 17.67 -9.32 2.77
N ILE A 5 16.54 -9.98 3.03
CA ILE A 5 15.22 -9.57 2.49
C ILE A 5 14.46 -8.85 3.59
N HIS A 6 13.91 -7.69 3.27
CA HIS A 6 13.05 -6.92 4.17
C HIS A 6 11.61 -6.91 3.63
N THR A 7 10.70 -7.40 4.44
CA THR A 7 9.25 -7.53 4.19
C THR A 7 8.49 -6.85 5.33
N ALA A 8 7.33 -6.26 5.07
CA ALA A 8 6.40 -5.73 6.06
C ALA A 8 4.96 -5.78 5.52
N ASP A 9 3.98 -5.56 6.38
CA ASP A 9 2.59 -5.24 6.03
C ASP A 9 1.96 -6.29 5.08
N VAL A 10 2.12 -7.58 5.40
CA VAL A 10 1.60 -8.72 4.62
C VAL A 10 0.10 -8.90 4.83
N HIS A 11 -0.37 -8.70 6.06
CA HIS A 11 -1.77 -8.79 6.47
C HIS A 11 -2.47 -10.08 6.03
N LEU A 12 -1.88 -11.23 6.31
CA LEU A 12 -2.54 -12.52 6.10
C LEU A 12 -3.89 -12.55 6.84
N ASP A 13 -4.89 -13.07 6.17
CA ASP A 13 -6.28 -13.13 6.63
C ASP A 13 -6.99 -11.77 6.78
N ALA A 14 -6.46 -10.69 6.18
CA ALA A 14 -7.13 -9.39 6.16
C ALA A 14 -8.53 -9.46 5.54
N PRO A 15 -9.52 -8.74 6.10
CA PRO A 15 -10.87 -8.71 5.55
C PRO A 15 -10.89 -7.84 4.28
N LEU A 16 -10.70 -8.42 3.11
CA LEU A 16 -10.70 -7.75 1.81
C LEU A 16 -12.14 -7.43 1.36
N HIS A 17 -12.82 -6.54 2.08
CA HIS A 17 -14.27 -6.27 1.94
C HIS A 17 -14.74 -5.86 0.54
N MET A 18 -13.86 -5.31 -0.29
CA MET A 18 -14.19 -4.84 -1.64
C MET A 18 -14.37 -5.96 -2.67
N LEU A 19 -14.14 -7.24 -2.30
CA LEU A 19 -14.06 -8.35 -3.24
C LEU A 19 -14.83 -9.58 -2.75
N ALA A 20 -16.05 -9.40 -2.23
CA ALA A 20 -16.83 -10.48 -1.62
C ALA A 20 -16.82 -11.80 -2.40
N ASP A 21 -17.00 -11.73 -3.72
CA ASP A 21 -17.03 -12.92 -4.60
C ASP A 21 -15.63 -13.49 -4.92
N ARG A 22 -14.55 -12.76 -4.60
CA ARG A 22 -13.16 -13.13 -4.93
C ARG A 22 -12.25 -13.11 -3.72
N TYR A 23 -12.84 -13.03 -2.54
CA TYR A 23 -12.13 -12.95 -1.28
C TYR A 23 -11.11 -14.09 -1.11
N GLU A 24 -11.53 -15.33 -1.30
CA GLU A 24 -10.65 -16.50 -1.14
C GLU A 24 -9.48 -16.48 -2.12
N LEU A 25 -9.75 -16.08 -3.39
CA LEU A 25 -8.68 -15.95 -4.39
C LEU A 25 -7.65 -14.89 -3.99
N ARG A 26 -8.08 -13.78 -3.41
CA ARG A 26 -7.16 -12.75 -2.94
C ARG A 26 -6.38 -13.19 -1.70
N GLN A 27 -6.98 -13.95 -0.81
CA GLN A 27 -6.27 -14.57 0.32
C GLN A 27 -5.18 -15.54 -0.18
N ASP A 28 -5.49 -16.30 -1.22
CA ASP A 28 -4.51 -17.17 -1.87
C ASP A 28 -3.40 -16.38 -2.56
N ASP A 29 -3.71 -15.23 -3.18
CA ASP A 29 -2.68 -14.36 -3.75
C ASP A 29 -1.71 -13.87 -2.67
N VAL A 30 -2.19 -13.39 -1.51
CA VAL A 30 -1.32 -12.97 -0.40
C VAL A 30 -0.42 -14.11 0.08
N ARG A 31 -0.96 -15.34 0.21
CA ARG A 31 -0.17 -16.52 0.56
C ARG A 31 0.88 -16.86 -0.48
N ARG A 32 0.52 -16.81 -1.77
CA ARG A 32 1.47 -17.05 -2.89
C ARG A 32 2.55 -15.98 -2.94
N THR A 33 2.21 -14.73 -2.68
CA THR A 33 3.19 -13.65 -2.58
C THR A 33 4.20 -13.94 -1.47
N LEU A 34 3.75 -14.38 -0.30
CA LEU A 34 4.67 -14.76 0.78
C LEU A 34 5.52 -16.00 0.43
N GLN A 35 4.98 -16.96 -0.31
CA GLN A 35 5.76 -18.09 -0.85
C GLN A 35 6.80 -17.61 -1.88
N THR A 36 6.46 -16.65 -2.75
CA THR A 36 7.40 -16.03 -3.68
C THR A 36 8.54 -15.34 -2.93
N ILE A 37 8.24 -14.65 -1.82
CA ILE A 37 9.26 -14.04 -0.96
C ILE A 37 10.15 -15.11 -0.32
N ARG A 38 9.58 -16.20 0.18
CA ARG A 38 10.33 -17.34 0.71
C ARG A 38 11.28 -17.91 -0.35
N ASP A 39 10.82 -18.11 -1.57
CA ASP A 39 11.62 -18.62 -2.67
C ASP A 39 12.77 -17.66 -3.02
N LEU A 40 12.52 -16.35 -2.91
CA LEU A 40 13.54 -15.32 -3.08
C LEU A 40 14.60 -15.39 -1.97
N VAL A 41 14.18 -15.54 -0.70
CA VAL A 41 15.08 -15.72 0.45
C VAL A 41 16.03 -16.92 0.22
N VAL A 42 15.48 -18.05 -0.21
CA VAL A 42 16.26 -19.28 -0.45
C VAL A 42 17.16 -19.15 -1.67
N SER A 43 16.62 -18.68 -2.81
CA SER A 43 17.38 -18.62 -4.07
C SER A 43 18.52 -17.60 -4.03
N ARG A 44 18.35 -16.51 -3.29
CA ARG A 44 19.40 -15.51 -3.09
C ARG A 44 20.37 -15.86 -1.96
N GLN A 45 20.08 -16.92 -1.19
CA GLN A 45 20.90 -17.36 -0.05
C GLN A 45 21.22 -16.20 0.89
N VAL A 46 20.21 -15.37 1.21
CA VAL A 46 20.42 -14.21 2.07
C VAL A 46 20.80 -14.62 3.50
N ASP A 47 21.46 -13.72 4.22
CA ASP A 47 21.85 -13.96 5.60
C ASP A 47 20.67 -13.83 6.57
N PHE A 48 19.68 -13.00 6.24
CA PHE A 48 18.53 -12.74 7.10
C PHE A 48 17.25 -12.48 6.31
N TRP A 49 16.13 -12.88 6.89
CA TRP A 49 14.81 -12.41 6.50
C TRP A 49 14.24 -11.51 7.61
N LEU A 50 14.09 -10.21 7.34
CA LEU A 50 13.57 -9.22 8.28
C LEU A 50 12.09 -8.97 7.98
N ILE A 51 11.21 -9.14 8.97
CA ILE A 51 9.77 -8.92 8.86
C ILE A 51 9.36 -7.83 9.85
N ALA A 52 9.04 -6.66 9.32
CA ALA A 52 8.79 -5.45 10.10
C ALA A 52 7.28 -5.23 10.37
N GLY A 53 6.61 -6.22 10.95
CA GLY A 53 5.26 -6.15 11.50
C GLY A 53 4.13 -6.33 10.50
N ASP A 54 2.92 -6.42 11.05
CA ASP A 54 1.66 -6.60 10.35
C ASP A 54 1.70 -7.80 9.38
N LEU A 55 2.26 -8.92 9.86
CA LEU A 55 2.29 -10.19 9.13
C LEU A 55 0.91 -10.86 9.10
N LEU A 56 0.15 -10.73 10.20
CA LEU A 56 -1.19 -11.27 10.37
C LEU A 56 -2.21 -10.16 10.64
N GLU A 57 -3.46 -10.45 10.31
CA GLU A 57 -4.60 -9.67 10.79
C GLU A 57 -5.17 -10.36 12.04
N TYR A 58 -5.00 -9.73 13.22
CA TYR A 58 -5.34 -10.34 14.51
C TYR A 58 -6.81 -10.79 14.61
N HIS A 59 -7.74 -9.97 14.16
CA HIS A 59 -9.18 -10.28 14.25
C HIS A 59 -9.67 -11.32 13.21
N GLY A 60 -8.85 -11.68 12.25
CA GLY A 60 -9.16 -12.66 11.21
C GLY A 60 -8.25 -13.89 11.23
N GLY A 61 -7.22 -13.90 12.07
CA GLY A 61 -6.17 -14.91 12.08
C GLY A 61 -6.71 -16.33 12.33
N ARG A 62 -6.40 -17.25 11.41
CA ARG A 62 -6.82 -18.64 11.47
C ARG A 62 -5.65 -19.51 11.94
N ARG A 63 -5.92 -20.55 12.74
CA ARG A 63 -4.90 -21.53 13.12
C ARG A 63 -4.18 -22.13 11.90
N ALA A 64 -4.91 -22.36 10.79
CA ALA A 64 -4.34 -22.85 9.55
C ALA A 64 -3.29 -21.88 8.96
N THR A 65 -3.48 -20.58 9.12
CA THR A 65 -2.53 -19.55 8.68
C THR A 65 -1.27 -19.55 9.54
N ALA A 66 -1.42 -19.73 10.86
CA ALA A 66 -0.27 -19.86 11.74
C ALA A 66 0.54 -21.15 11.45
N VAL A 67 -0.11 -22.27 11.13
CA VAL A 67 0.56 -23.50 10.66
C VAL A 67 1.28 -23.25 9.34
N PHE A 68 0.63 -22.59 8.39
CA PHE A 68 1.24 -22.22 7.10
C PHE A 68 2.51 -21.39 7.31
N LEU A 69 2.49 -20.39 8.20
CA LEU A 69 3.66 -19.57 8.52
C LEU A 69 4.77 -20.38 9.15
N ARG A 70 4.43 -21.25 10.12
CA ARG A 70 5.42 -22.13 10.75
C ARG A 70 6.15 -22.98 9.72
N ASP A 71 5.42 -23.65 8.85
CA ASP A 71 5.98 -24.54 7.83
C ASP A 71 6.79 -23.74 6.79
N LEU A 72 6.35 -22.53 6.47
CA LEU A 72 7.05 -21.62 5.58
C LEU A 72 8.39 -21.16 6.18
N PHE A 73 8.43 -20.79 7.46
CA PHE A 73 9.66 -20.38 8.14
C PHE A 73 10.62 -21.57 8.37
N GLU A 74 10.10 -22.76 8.66
CA GLU A 74 10.90 -23.97 8.73
C GLU A 74 11.59 -24.27 7.39
N SER A 75 10.90 -24.02 6.27
CA SER A 75 11.43 -24.30 4.92
C SER A 75 12.61 -23.39 4.52
N VAL A 76 12.87 -22.30 5.22
CA VAL A 76 14.03 -21.41 4.97
C VAL A 76 15.18 -21.66 5.93
N ALA A 77 15.02 -22.59 6.91
CA ALA A 77 16.11 -22.90 7.83
C ALA A 77 17.37 -23.36 7.07
N PRO A 78 18.58 -22.95 7.49
CA PRO A 78 18.89 -22.28 8.73
C PRO A 78 18.88 -20.72 8.67
N ILE A 79 18.32 -20.11 7.63
CA ILE A 79 18.29 -18.65 7.50
C ILE A 79 17.44 -18.06 8.64
N PRO A 80 18.01 -17.16 9.47
CA PRO A 80 17.27 -16.49 10.53
C PRO A 80 16.14 -15.60 9.99
N VAL A 81 14.94 -15.76 10.56
CA VAL A 81 13.77 -14.93 10.30
C VAL A 81 13.53 -14.07 11.53
N CYS A 82 13.79 -12.77 11.43
CA CYS A 82 13.67 -11.81 12.53
C CYS A 82 12.38 -11.00 12.39
N ILE A 83 11.48 -11.13 13.35
CA ILE A 83 10.11 -10.60 13.23
C ILE A 83 9.80 -9.66 14.40
N ALA A 84 9.44 -8.42 14.08
CA ALA A 84 8.85 -7.48 15.03
C ALA A 84 7.33 -7.42 14.78
N PRO A 85 6.48 -7.85 15.70
CA PRO A 85 5.02 -7.68 15.58
C PRO A 85 4.60 -6.23 15.40
N GLY A 86 3.58 -5.98 14.57
CA GLY A 86 3.01 -4.67 14.34
C GLY A 86 1.74 -4.39 15.15
N ASN A 87 1.01 -3.36 14.78
CA ASN A 87 -0.20 -2.96 15.48
C ASN A 87 -1.42 -3.83 15.12
N HIS A 88 -1.43 -4.50 13.96
CA HIS A 88 -2.47 -5.45 13.57
C HIS A 88 -2.23 -6.85 14.14
N ASP A 89 -1.01 -7.19 14.51
CA ASP A 89 -0.62 -8.52 15.02
C ASP A 89 0.22 -8.44 16.31
N PRO A 90 -0.19 -7.68 17.34
CA PRO A 90 0.63 -7.42 18.51
C PRO A 90 0.97 -8.70 19.29
N TRP A 91 2.12 -8.68 19.98
CA TRP A 91 2.62 -9.74 20.86
C TRP A 91 1.76 -9.85 22.12
N ARG A 92 0.75 -10.68 22.08
CA ARG A 92 -0.22 -10.87 23.17
C ARG A 92 -0.23 -12.34 23.62
N ALA A 93 -0.64 -12.58 24.85
CA ALA A 93 -0.71 -13.93 25.43
C ALA A 93 -1.63 -14.90 24.64
N ASP A 94 -2.62 -14.37 23.94
CA ASP A 94 -3.55 -15.11 23.11
C ASP A 94 -3.17 -15.13 21.61
N SER A 95 -2.09 -14.46 21.23
CA SER A 95 -1.62 -14.46 19.84
C SER A 95 -0.98 -15.79 19.45
N PHE A 96 -1.03 -16.14 18.16
CA PHE A 96 -0.32 -17.31 17.66
C PHE A 96 1.19 -17.22 17.87
N TYR A 97 1.75 -16.03 17.98
CA TYR A 97 3.17 -15.81 18.23
C TYR A 97 3.62 -16.39 19.57
N GLN A 98 2.73 -16.40 20.59
CA GLN A 98 3.01 -16.99 21.91
C GLN A 98 2.46 -18.40 22.08
N THR A 99 1.41 -18.78 21.35
CA THR A 99 0.67 -20.03 21.59
C THR A 99 1.09 -21.18 20.68
N MET A 100 1.99 -20.95 19.72
CA MET A 100 2.53 -21.98 18.83
C MET A 100 4.02 -22.19 19.04
N ASP A 101 4.46 -23.43 18.79
CA ASP A 101 5.89 -23.75 18.70
C ASP A 101 6.40 -23.34 17.33
N TRP A 102 7.33 -22.40 17.31
CA TRP A 102 7.98 -21.89 16.11
C TRP A 102 9.33 -22.59 15.86
N PRO A 103 9.77 -22.67 14.58
CA PRO A 103 11.09 -23.22 14.25
C PRO A 103 12.22 -22.44 14.90
N GLY A 104 13.33 -23.13 15.18
CA GLY A 104 14.47 -22.53 15.88
C GLY A 104 15.22 -21.43 15.13
N ASN A 105 14.91 -21.21 13.85
CA ASN A 105 15.44 -20.09 13.05
C ASN A 105 14.54 -18.84 13.10
N VAL A 106 13.45 -18.83 13.90
CA VAL A 106 12.56 -17.67 14.06
C VAL A 106 12.89 -16.91 15.33
N TYR A 107 13.16 -15.64 15.19
CA TYR A 107 13.55 -14.71 16.25
C TYR A 107 12.48 -13.63 16.41
N TRP A 108 11.71 -13.71 17.49
CA TRP A 108 10.62 -12.78 17.78
C TRP A 108 11.09 -11.61 18.63
N PHE A 109 10.75 -10.41 18.22
CA PHE A 109 10.86 -9.23 19.06
C PHE A 109 9.57 -9.02 19.85
N THR A 110 9.71 -8.66 21.12
CA THR A 110 8.61 -8.46 22.06
C THR A 110 8.42 -6.96 22.33
N PRO A 111 7.46 -6.53 23.17
CA PRO A 111 7.33 -5.14 23.59
C PRO A 111 8.52 -4.59 24.39
N GLU A 112 9.47 -5.41 24.69
CA GLU A 112 10.78 -5.03 25.22
C GLU A 112 11.84 -5.13 24.13
N TRP A 113 12.91 -4.33 24.20
CA TRP A 113 13.99 -4.39 23.24
C TRP A 113 14.65 -5.77 23.22
N GLY A 114 14.56 -6.42 22.09
CA GLY A 114 15.26 -7.66 21.80
C GLY A 114 16.60 -7.37 21.12
N VAL A 115 17.59 -8.19 21.45
CA VAL A 115 18.94 -8.14 20.85
C VAL A 115 19.35 -9.56 20.49
N TYR A 116 19.54 -9.82 19.21
CA TYR A 116 20.01 -11.11 18.72
C TYR A 116 21.38 -10.97 18.09
N GLU A 117 22.33 -11.73 18.61
CA GLU A 117 23.73 -11.72 18.19
C GLU A 117 24.01 -12.86 17.23
N PHE A 118 24.65 -12.55 16.10
CA PHE A 118 25.10 -13.51 15.08
C PHE A 118 26.60 -13.35 14.88
N PRO A 119 27.43 -13.92 15.79
CA PRO A 119 28.87 -13.73 15.79
C PRO A 119 29.55 -14.19 14.50
N GLU A 120 29.06 -15.28 13.89
CA GLU A 120 29.57 -15.83 12.64
C GLU A 120 29.40 -14.90 11.43
N LYS A 121 28.44 -13.93 11.54
CA LYS A 121 28.18 -12.88 10.56
C LYS A 121 28.68 -11.50 11.01
N SER A 122 29.28 -11.44 12.21
CA SER A 122 29.65 -10.18 12.87
C SER A 122 28.48 -9.16 12.86
N CYS A 123 27.27 -9.65 13.13
CA CYS A 123 26.02 -8.87 13.05
C CYS A 123 25.19 -8.97 14.33
N VAL A 124 24.59 -7.85 14.70
CA VAL A 124 23.56 -7.78 15.75
C VAL A 124 22.28 -7.24 15.13
N ILE A 125 21.15 -7.87 15.46
CA ILE A 125 19.82 -7.40 15.05
C ILE A 125 19.05 -7.01 16.31
N TYR A 126 18.65 -5.74 16.34
CA TYR A 126 17.79 -5.15 17.37
C TYR A 126 16.36 -5.14 16.88
N GLY A 127 15.42 -5.22 17.79
CA GLY A 127 14.04 -5.01 17.42
C GLY A 127 13.13 -4.77 18.61
N TRP A 128 11.99 -4.21 18.30
CA TRP A 128 10.92 -3.96 19.25
C TRP A 128 9.58 -4.20 18.55
N GLY A 129 8.68 -4.95 19.17
CA GLY A 129 7.36 -5.30 18.65
C GLY A 129 6.23 -4.71 19.47
N PHE A 130 5.08 -4.52 18.86
CA PHE A 130 3.87 -4.06 19.53
C PHE A 130 3.36 -5.09 20.54
N GLY A 131 3.00 -4.64 21.75
CA GLY A 131 2.29 -5.45 22.77
C GLY A 131 0.78 -5.22 22.79
N GLN A 132 0.34 -4.17 22.13
CA GLN A 132 -1.05 -3.74 22.01
C GLN A 132 -1.25 -2.96 20.70
N PRO A 133 -2.48 -2.88 20.16
CA PRO A 133 -2.72 -2.24 18.85
C PRO A 133 -2.36 -0.76 18.77
N HIS A 134 -2.36 -0.06 19.90
CA HIS A 134 -2.14 1.40 19.94
C HIS A 134 -0.99 1.73 20.86
N VAL A 135 0.13 2.19 20.29
CA VAL A 135 1.30 2.70 21.01
C VAL A 135 1.60 4.10 20.47
N TYR A 136 1.67 5.07 21.36
CA TYR A 136 1.85 6.49 21.02
C TYR A 136 3.20 7.04 21.45
N GLU A 137 4.04 6.23 22.03
CA GLU A 137 5.39 6.58 22.46
C GLU A 137 6.42 6.03 21.47
N SER A 138 7.53 6.75 21.31
CA SER A 138 8.65 6.30 20.48
C SER A 138 9.36 5.11 21.13
N PRO A 139 9.46 3.95 20.46
CA PRO A 139 10.26 2.85 20.99
C PRO A 139 11.74 3.22 21.12
N LEU A 140 12.24 4.13 20.27
CA LEU A 140 13.63 4.57 20.30
C LEU A 140 14.01 5.35 21.55
N ALA A 141 13.04 5.91 22.29
CA ALA A 141 13.29 6.58 23.57
C ALA A 141 13.91 5.64 24.62
N THR A 142 13.70 4.33 24.49
CA THR A 142 14.23 3.31 25.40
C THR A 142 15.25 2.38 24.74
N PHE A 143 15.75 2.72 23.55
CA PHE A 143 16.76 1.91 22.88
C PHE A 143 18.05 1.82 23.71
N PRO A 144 18.54 0.62 24.02
CA PRO A 144 19.67 0.45 24.96
C PRO A 144 21.03 0.86 24.36
N GLY A 145 21.07 1.24 23.10
CA GLY A 145 22.31 1.50 22.37
C GLY A 145 22.89 0.26 21.68
N LYS A 146 23.94 0.47 20.89
CA LYS A 146 24.60 -0.61 20.15
C LYS A 146 25.50 -1.44 21.05
N LEU A 147 25.55 -2.73 20.81
CA LEU A 147 26.58 -3.61 21.37
C LEU A 147 27.92 -3.37 20.66
N GLU A 148 28.99 -3.34 21.43
CA GLU A 148 30.35 -3.28 20.89
C GLU A 148 30.81 -4.65 20.36
N GLY A 149 31.78 -4.66 19.47
CA GLY A 149 32.42 -5.87 18.98
C GLY A 149 31.81 -6.47 17.72
N TYR A 150 30.73 -5.89 17.22
CA TYR A 150 30.08 -6.29 15.98
C TYR A 150 30.26 -5.26 14.87
N ARG A 151 30.38 -5.73 13.64
CA ARG A 151 30.57 -4.88 12.47
C ARG A 151 29.26 -4.32 11.94
N HIS A 152 28.21 -5.14 11.94
CA HIS A 152 26.93 -4.80 11.34
C HIS A 152 25.82 -4.74 12.37
N HIS A 153 25.01 -3.68 12.29
CA HIS A 153 23.92 -3.42 13.20
C HIS A 153 22.65 -3.17 12.40
N LEU A 154 21.71 -4.10 12.44
CA LEU A 154 20.41 -3.99 11.82
C LEU A 154 19.33 -3.77 12.90
N MET A 155 18.22 -3.15 12.52
CA MET A 155 17.08 -2.93 13.43
C MET A 155 15.79 -3.23 12.70
N VAL A 156 14.84 -3.86 13.40
CA VAL A 156 13.51 -4.19 12.87
C VAL A 156 12.45 -3.52 13.74
N LEU A 157 11.68 -2.62 13.17
CA LEU A 157 10.65 -1.83 13.86
C LEU A 157 9.39 -1.71 13.02
N HIS A 158 8.27 -1.53 13.70
CA HIS A 158 7.01 -1.17 13.07
C HIS A 158 6.53 0.17 13.66
N GLY A 159 6.11 1.12 12.82
CA GLY A 159 5.63 2.41 13.27
C GLY A 159 5.86 3.56 12.29
N THR A 160 5.44 4.75 12.68
CA THR A 160 5.40 5.95 11.83
C THR A 160 6.64 6.81 11.98
N ILE A 161 7.31 7.14 10.87
CA ILE A 161 8.30 8.22 10.86
C ILE A 161 7.58 9.56 10.75
N LEU A 162 7.71 10.40 11.78
CA LEU A 162 7.07 11.71 11.86
C LEU A 162 7.56 12.65 10.75
N ASN A 163 6.64 13.37 10.13
CA ASN A 163 6.89 14.36 9.06
C ASN A 163 7.47 13.76 7.76
N ALA A 164 7.49 12.45 7.60
CA ALA A 164 8.00 11.79 6.39
C ALA A 164 6.96 11.78 5.28
N THR A 165 5.73 11.40 5.58
CA THR A 165 4.61 11.39 4.65
C THR A 165 3.47 12.27 5.17
N LYS A 166 2.70 12.89 4.26
CA LYS A 166 1.39 13.47 4.56
C LYS A 166 0.39 12.32 4.66
N ASP A 167 0.58 11.43 5.62
CA ASP A 167 -0.33 10.30 5.79
C ASP A 167 -1.47 10.70 6.71
N GLU A 168 -2.71 10.33 6.30
CA GLU A 168 -3.94 10.57 7.05
C GLU A 168 -4.08 9.61 8.25
N HIS A 169 -3.11 8.70 8.46
CA HIS A 169 -3.13 7.72 9.53
C HIS A 169 -2.68 8.29 10.86
N GLN A 170 -3.28 7.80 11.94
CA GLN A 170 -2.79 8.13 13.30
C GLN A 170 -1.37 7.56 13.46
N PRO A 171 -0.42 8.36 13.96
CA PRO A 171 0.94 7.90 14.16
C PRO A 171 1.00 6.90 15.30
N TYR A 172 1.31 5.64 15.00
CA TYR A 172 1.62 4.61 15.99
C TYR A 172 3.12 4.41 16.10
N ALA A 173 3.61 4.14 17.32
CA ALA A 173 5.04 4.06 17.66
C ALA A 173 5.85 5.15 16.91
N PRO A 174 5.49 6.44 17.11
CA PRO A 174 6.03 7.54 16.32
C PRO A 174 7.52 7.71 16.56
N MET A 175 8.30 7.78 15.49
CA MET A 175 9.74 7.95 15.51
C MET A 175 10.16 9.15 14.66
N SER A 176 11.15 9.88 15.07
CA SER A 176 11.75 10.93 14.25
C SER A 176 12.97 10.39 13.49
N LEU A 177 13.26 10.99 12.34
CA LEU A 177 14.49 10.68 11.61
C LEU A 177 15.75 10.96 12.47
N GLN A 178 15.69 11.93 13.37
CA GLN A 178 16.79 12.25 14.27
C GLN A 178 17.07 11.12 15.27
N GLU A 179 16.03 10.50 15.84
CA GLU A 179 16.18 9.34 16.73
C GLU A 179 16.81 8.16 15.99
N LEU A 180 16.39 7.89 14.72
CA LEU A 180 17.01 6.86 13.89
C LEU A 180 18.49 7.13 13.63
N VAL A 181 18.86 8.39 13.38
CA VAL A 181 20.28 8.79 13.20
C VAL A 181 21.07 8.59 14.49
N GLN A 182 20.47 8.91 15.64
CA GLN A 182 21.10 8.75 16.96
C GLN A 182 21.29 7.29 17.37
N ALA A 183 20.40 6.38 16.93
CA ALA A 183 20.58 4.95 17.15
C ALA A 183 21.83 4.41 16.46
N ASP A 184 22.35 5.11 15.45
CA ASP A 184 23.61 4.85 14.72
C ASP A 184 23.77 3.40 14.24
N VAL A 185 22.67 2.76 13.85
CA VAL A 185 22.66 1.44 13.22
C VAL A 185 22.88 1.55 11.70
N ASP A 186 23.20 0.45 11.04
CA ASP A 186 23.46 0.45 9.61
C ASP A 186 22.20 0.53 8.79
N TYR A 187 21.12 -0.12 9.25
CA TYR A 187 19.82 -0.10 8.59
C TYR A 187 18.69 -0.36 9.57
N VAL A 188 17.58 0.34 9.36
CA VAL A 188 16.32 0.11 10.07
C VAL A 188 15.26 -0.38 9.09
N ALA A 189 14.84 -1.63 9.24
CA ALA A 189 13.72 -2.21 8.53
C ALA A 189 12.42 -1.74 9.19
N LEU A 190 11.61 -0.98 8.45
CA LEU A 190 10.37 -0.37 8.93
C LEU A 190 9.15 -1.01 8.28
N GLY A 191 8.05 -1.14 9.04
CA GLY A 191 6.71 -1.45 8.56
C GLY A 191 5.69 -0.45 9.08
N HIS A 192 4.42 -0.59 8.72
CA HIS A 192 3.26 0.24 9.03
C HIS A 192 2.79 1.09 7.85
N ILE A 193 3.67 1.61 7.04
CA ILE A 193 3.33 2.44 5.89
C ILE A 193 3.34 1.58 4.63
N HIS A 194 2.15 1.35 4.05
CA HIS A 194 1.98 0.51 2.87
C HIS A 194 2.55 1.10 1.58
N LYS A 195 2.91 2.38 1.60
CA LYS A 195 3.60 3.05 0.48
C LYS A 195 5.11 2.90 0.63
N PRO A 196 5.82 2.41 -0.39
CA PRO A 196 7.28 2.34 -0.34
C PRO A 196 7.92 3.71 -0.14
N GLU A 197 8.85 3.80 0.82
CA GLU A 197 9.59 5.03 1.09
C GLU A 197 10.97 4.70 1.64
N GLN A 198 11.99 5.47 1.27
CA GLN A 198 13.37 5.30 1.73
C GLN A 198 13.89 6.58 2.37
N PHE A 199 14.51 6.44 3.53
CA PHE A 199 15.15 7.52 4.28
C PHE A 199 16.66 7.44 4.15
N VAL A 200 17.27 8.57 3.83
CA VAL A 200 18.71 8.68 3.64
C VAL A 200 19.34 9.34 4.86
N HIS A 201 20.42 8.76 5.35
CA HIS A 201 21.17 9.33 6.47
C HIS A 201 21.70 10.72 6.07
N PRO A 202 21.37 11.79 6.81
CA PRO A 202 21.66 13.18 6.40
C PRO A 202 23.14 13.47 6.18
N LEU A 203 24.01 12.84 6.97
CA LEU A 203 25.47 13.04 6.89
C LEU A 203 26.16 11.96 6.04
N LYS A 204 25.84 10.68 6.28
CA LYS A 204 26.52 9.55 5.61
C LYS A 204 26.06 9.35 4.15
N LYS A 205 24.95 10.01 3.73
CA LYS A 205 24.37 9.97 2.37
C LYS A 205 24.13 8.54 1.82
N ARG A 206 23.81 7.61 2.72
CA ARG A 206 23.43 6.22 2.41
C ARG A 206 22.03 5.93 2.93
N PRO A 207 21.35 4.86 2.45
CA PRO A 207 20.10 4.42 3.05
C PRO A 207 20.27 4.22 4.57
N LEU A 208 19.30 4.72 5.34
CA LEU A 208 19.25 4.57 6.80
C LEU A 208 18.08 3.68 7.20
N ALA A 209 16.92 3.92 6.62
CA ALA A 209 15.70 3.18 6.91
C ALA A 209 14.82 3.12 5.66
N ALA A 210 13.90 2.17 5.59
CA ALA A 210 12.91 2.15 4.53
C ALA A 210 11.63 1.41 4.95
N TYR A 211 10.52 1.81 4.35
CA TYR A 211 9.29 1.04 4.24
C TYR A 211 9.30 0.30 2.90
N PRO A 212 9.17 -1.02 2.84
CA PRO A 212 8.99 -1.74 1.58
C PRO A 212 7.58 -1.53 1.01
N GLY A 213 6.64 -1.15 1.87
CA GLY A 213 5.21 -1.19 1.64
C GLY A 213 4.64 -2.60 1.74
N SER A 214 3.34 -2.76 1.54
CA SER A 214 2.70 -4.07 1.49
C SER A 214 3.18 -4.85 0.24
N PRO A 215 3.53 -6.14 0.35
CA PRO A 215 4.05 -6.93 -0.77
C PRO A 215 2.95 -7.39 -1.74
N GLU A 216 1.68 -7.27 -1.36
CA GLU A 216 0.49 -7.46 -2.22
C GLU A 216 -0.45 -6.29 -1.98
N GLY A 217 -1.09 -5.76 -3.03
CA GLY A 217 -2.03 -4.66 -2.88
C GLY A 217 -3.32 -5.11 -2.18
N LEU A 218 -3.63 -4.55 -1.03
CA LEU A 218 -4.79 -4.90 -0.20
C LEU A 218 -5.99 -3.99 -0.48
N THR A 219 -5.73 -2.75 -0.88
CA THR A 219 -6.75 -1.73 -1.16
C THR A 219 -6.54 -1.09 -2.53
N ASN A 220 -7.56 -0.44 -3.06
CA ASN A 220 -7.48 0.30 -4.34
C ASN A 220 -6.55 1.53 -4.31
N LYS A 221 -6.00 1.87 -3.15
CA LYS A 221 -4.98 2.92 -2.99
C LYS A 221 -3.56 2.40 -3.24
N GLU A 222 -3.35 1.10 -3.14
CA GLU A 222 -2.04 0.44 -3.23
C GLU A 222 -1.74 -0.01 -4.67
N THR A 223 -1.62 0.96 -5.55
CA THR A 223 -1.45 0.77 -6.99
C THR A 223 -0.03 0.40 -7.40
N GLY A 224 0.12 -0.20 -8.59
CA GLY A 224 1.39 -0.51 -9.22
C GLY A 224 2.09 -1.75 -8.67
N GLU A 225 3.37 -1.86 -8.96
CA GLU A 225 4.19 -2.98 -8.49
C GLU A 225 4.38 -2.93 -6.98
N ARG A 226 4.20 -4.10 -6.34
CA ARG A 226 4.42 -4.26 -4.90
C ARG A 226 5.66 -5.12 -4.71
N CYS A 227 6.53 -4.66 -3.82
CA CYS A 227 7.90 -5.16 -3.74
C CYS A 227 8.27 -5.56 -2.31
N VAL A 228 9.34 -6.33 -2.20
CA VAL A 228 10.18 -6.42 -1.01
C VAL A 228 11.51 -5.71 -1.28
N LEU A 229 12.28 -5.41 -0.23
CA LEU A 229 13.62 -4.84 -0.37
C LEU A 229 14.67 -5.93 -0.16
N HIS A 230 15.56 -6.07 -1.13
CA HIS A 230 16.81 -6.82 -0.97
C HIS A 230 17.93 -5.84 -0.61
N GLY A 231 18.51 -6.04 0.55
CA GLY A 231 19.60 -5.23 1.06
C GLY A 231 20.93 -5.98 1.02
N GLU A 232 21.99 -5.29 0.62
CA GLU A 232 23.37 -5.77 0.68
C GLU A 232 24.23 -4.73 1.40
N LEU A 233 24.87 -5.16 2.49
CA LEU A 233 25.73 -4.33 3.33
C LEU A 233 27.16 -4.85 3.23
N ASP A 234 28.07 -4.05 2.68
CA ASP A 234 29.47 -4.42 2.56
C ASP A 234 30.24 -4.20 3.87
N ASP A 235 31.48 -4.70 3.90
CA ASP A 235 32.35 -4.58 5.08
C ASP A 235 32.81 -3.14 5.38
N ALA A 236 32.60 -2.21 4.45
CA ALA A 236 32.85 -0.78 4.64
C ALA A 236 31.62 -0.04 5.14
N GLY A 237 30.48 -0.72 5.36
CA GLY A 237 29.23 -0.16 5.81
C GLY A 237 28.43 0.54 4.70
N LYS A 238 28.74 0.27 3.43
CA LYS A 238 27.93 0.73 2.30
C LYS A 238 26.74 -0.20 2.13
N LEU A 239 25.53 0.36 2.25
CA LEU A 239 24.28 -0.34 2.02
C LEU A 239 23.73 -0.02 0.64
N THR A 240 23.32 -1.05 -0.10
CA THR A 240 22.49 -0.94 -1.30
C THR A 240 21.14 -1.60 -1.05
N LEU A 241 20.06 -0.98 -1.55
CA LEU A 241 18.71 -1.51 -1.48
C LEU A 241 18.15 -1.66 -2.89
N GLN A 242 17.62 -2.83 -3.20
CA GLN A 242 16.96 -3.15 -4.45
C GLN A 242 15.51 -3.53 -4.16
N ALA A 243 14.55 -2.83 -4.75
CA ALA A 243 13.15 -3.25 -4.76
C ALA A 243 12.96 -4.42 -5.72
N ILE A 244 12.34 -5.50 -5.27
CA ILE A 244 12.07 -6.70 -6.06
C ILE A 244 10.57 -6.94 -6.08
N PRO A 245 9.92 -6.89 -7.26
CA PRO A 245 8.50 -7.17 -7.40
C PRO A 245 8.15 -8.60 -6.97
N VAL A 246 7.10 -8.75 -6.18
CA VAL A 246 6.66 -10.05 -5.64
C VAL A 246 5.15 -10.27 -5.74
N SER A 247 4.36 -9.23 -6.00
CA SER A 247 2.90 -9.33 -6.03
C SER A 247 2.39 -10.25 -7.13
N GLN A 248 1.32 -10.96 -6.83
CA GLN A 248 0.64 -11.83 -7.80
C GLN A 248 -0.18 -11.01 -8.79
N ARG A 249 -0.75 -9.88 -8.35
CA ARG A 249 -1.53 -8.97 -9.17
C ARG A 249 -1.14 -7.53 -8.89
N GLN A 250 -1.31 -6.69 -9.91
CA GLN A 250 -1.20 -5.25 -9.75
C GLN A 250 -2.58 -4.61 -9.70
N ILE A 251 -2.67 -3.51 -8.99
CA ILE A 251 -3.85 -2.66 -8.96
C ILE A 251 -3.58 -1.44 -9.84
N HIS A 252 -4.42 -1.25 -10.83
CA HIS A 252 -4.36 -0.10 -11.74
C HIS A 252 -5.52 0.83 -11.47
N LYS A 253 -5.24 2.12 -11.32
CA LYS A 253 -6.24 3.18 -11.20
C LYS A 253 -6.01 4.19 -12.32
N LEU A 254 -6.98 4.30 -13.21
CA LEU A 254 -6.88 5.14 -14.41
C LEU A 254 -8.05 6.11 -14.49
N THR A 255 -7.74 7.32 -14.96
CA THR A 255 -8.76 8.27 -15.38
C THR A 255 -8.77 8.28 -16.90
N ILE A 256 -9.93 7.99 -17.49
CA ILE A 256 -10.11 7.93 -18.94
C ILE A 256 -11.10 9.03 -19.34
N HIS A 257 -10.71 9.86 -20.29
CA HIS A 257 -11.55 10.93 -20.80
C HIS A 257 -12.49 10.39 -21.88
N ALA A 258 -13.80 10.63 -21.71
CA ALA A 258 -14.83 10.26 -22.67
C ALA A 258 -14.96 11.28 -23.81
N GLN A 259 -14.14 12.35 -23.83
CA GLN A 259 -14.24 13.44 -24.77
C GLN A 259 -14.18 12.96 -26.23
N GLY A 260 -15.18 13.37 -27.02
CA GLY A 260 -15.31 13.00 -28.43
C GLY A 260 -15.97 11.63 -28.66
N ALA A 261 -16.33 10.90 -27.61
CA ALA A 261 -17.08 9.66 -27.78
C ALA A 261 -18.59 9.97 -27.99
N GLU A 262 -19.11 9.57 -29.12
CA GLU A 262 -20.51 9.70 -29.51
C GLU A 262 -21.26 8.36 -29.40
N THR A 263 -20.52 7.25 -29.35
CA THR A 263 -21.06 5.89 -29.26
C THR A 263 -20.27 5.02 -28.28
N ALA A 264 -20.89 3.92 -27.85
CA ALA A 264 -20.23 2.95 -26.98
C ALA A 264 -18.98 2.33 -27.63
N GLU A 265 -19.02 2.09 -28.94
CA GLU A 265 -17.89 1.52 -29.69
C GLU A 265 -16.66 2.47 -29.68
N GLN A 266 -16.88 3.76 -29.86
CA GLN A 266 -15.80 4.75 -29.81
C GLN A 266 -15.19 4.83 -28.40
N LEU A 267 -16.04 4.87 -27.37
CA LEU A 267 -15.58 4.84 -25.99
C LEU A 267 -14.77 3.57 -25.67
N ILE A 268 -15.29 2.40 -26.05
CA ILE A 268 -14.61 1.11 -25.84
C ILE A 268 -13.27 1.10 -26.57
N ALA A 269 -13.18 1.56 -27.80
CA ALA A 269 -11.92 1.62 -28.53
C ALA A 269 -10.89 2.53 -27.84
N GLY A 270 -11.31 3.69 -27.33
CA GLY A 270 -10.47 4.57 -26.53
C GLY A 270 -9.98 3.94 -25.24
N MET A 271 -10.84 3.20 -24.56
CA MET A 271 -10.50 2.44 -23.36
C MET A 271 -9.53 1.30 -23.68
N GLU A 272 -9.76 0.52 -24.74
CA GLU A 272 -8.89 -0.59 -25.16
C GLU A 272 -7.46 -0.11 -25.46
N ALA A 273 -7.32 1.05 -26.10
CA ALA A 273 -6.01 1.63 -26.38
C ALA A 273 -5.18 1.89 -25.10
N GLN A 274 -5.84 2.23 -23.99
CA GLN A 274 -5.17 2.49 -22.71
C GLN A 274 -5.02 1.22 -21.85
N LEU A 275 -6.02 0.33 -21.89
CA LEU A 275 -6.08 -0.87 -21.06
C LEU A 275 -5.41 -2.09 -21.69
N GLY A 276 -5.12 -2.04 -23.00
CA GLY A 276 -4.62 -3.19 -23.77
C GLY A 276 -3.28 -3.77 -23.32
N ARG A 277 -2.49 -3.02 -22.54
CA ARG A 277 -1.21 -3.49 -22.00
C ARG A 277 -1.30 -4.05 -20.59
N ILE A 278 -2.45 -3.91 -19.92
CA ILE A 278 -2.66 -4.40 -18.57
C ILE A 278 -2.97 -5.90 -18.63
N ALA A 279 -2.35 -6.66 -17.74
CA ALA A 279 -2.52 -8.10 -17.70
C ALA A 279 -3.93 -8.48 -17.21
N ASP A 280 -4.50 -9.54 -17.78
CA ASP A 280 -5.86 -10.00 -17.43
C ASP A 280 -5.99 -10.43 -15.96
N ARG A 281 -4.87 -10.80 -15.34
CA ARG A 281 -4.83 -11.16 -13.92
C ARG A 281 -4.95 -9.98 -12.96
N ASP A 282 -4.87 -8.74 -13.44
CA ASP A 282 -4.79 -7.54 -12.61
C ASP A 282 -6.17 -6.97 -12.24
N LEU A 283 -6.19 -6.08 -11.25
CA LEU A 283 -7.36 -5.32 -10.84
C LEU A 283 -7.32 -3.94 -11.49
N VAL A 284 -8.40 -3.55 -12.14
CA VAL A 284 -8.48 -2.29 -12.90
C VAL A 284 -9.65 -1.46 -12.39
N TYR A 285 -9.36 -0.28 -11.88
CA TYR A 285 -10.33 0.73 -11.48
C TYR A 285 -10.26 1.90 -12.45
N VAL A 286 -11.38 2.17 -13.14
CA VAL A 286 -11.47 3.24 -14.12
C VAL A 286 -12.43 4.31 -13.62
N THR A 287 -12.02 5.57 -13.70
CA THR A 287 -12.90 6.72 -13.61
C THR A 287 -13.04 7.31 -15.01
N LEU A 288 -14.25 7.21 -15.58
CA LEU A 288 -14.58 7.96 -16.78
C LEU A 288 -14.85 9.42 -16.39
N THR A 289 -14.26 10.34 -17.12
CA THR A 289 -14.43 11.78 -16.88
C THR A 289 -14.49 12.55 -18.19
N GLY A 290 -14.78 13.83 -18.12
CA GLY A 290 -14.80 14.71 -19.27
C GLY A 290 -16.17 14.83 -19.91
N GLU A 291 -16.20 15.65 -20.93
CA GLU A 291 -17.41 15.98 -21.68
C GLU A 291 -17.72 14.90 -22.70
N ARG A 292 -18.97 14.44 -22.73
CA ARG A 292 -19.48 13.46 -23.69
C ARG A 292 -20.59 14.03 -24.56
N ALA A 293 -20.84 13.43 -25.70
CA ALA A 293 -21.99 13.84 -26.52
C ALA A 293 -23.29 13.78 -25.70
N ALA A 294 -24.14 14.80 -25.83
CA ALA A 294 -25.35 14.94 -25.02
C ALA A 294 -26.33 13.74 -25.18
N HIS A 295 -26.36 13.13 -26.37
CA HIS A 295 -27.21 11.98 -26.68
C HIS A 295 -26.64 10.65 -26.25
N PHE A 296 -25.36 10.59 -25.84
CA PHE A 296 -24.69 9.35 -25.47
C PHE A 296 -24.50 9.27 -23.95
N VAL A 297 -24.94 8.16 -23.35
CA VAL A 297 -24.69 7.85 -21.93
C VAL A 297 -24.01 6.50 -21.86
N PRO A 298 -22.80 6.41 -21.26
CA PRO A 298 -22.12 5.14 -21.08
C PRO A 298 -22.97 4.16 -20.29
N SER A 299 -23.07 2.93 -20.79
CA SER A 299 -23.71 1.83 -20.05
C SER A 299 -22.66 1.11 -19.23
N ILE A 300 -22.59 1.37 -17.93
CA ILE A 300 -21.60 0.73 -17.02
C ILE A 300 -21.67 -0.80 -17.12
N PRO A 301 -22.84 -1.48 -17.08
CA PRO A 301 -22.88 -2.93 -17.20
C PRO A 301 -22.28 -3.47 -18.51
N VAL A 302 -22.47 -2.74 -19.63
CA VAL A 302 -21.90 -3.14 -20.94
C VAL A 302 -20.38 -3.00 -20.92
N LEU A 303 -19.84 -1.93 -20.30
CA LEU A 303 -18.40 -1.71 -20.16
C LEU A 303 -17.79 -2.75 -19.23
N GLU A 304 -18.41 -3.05 -18.09
CA GLU A 304 -17.96 -4.09 -17.18
C GLU A 304 -17.95 -5.46 -17.86
N GLN A 305 -18.98 -5.80 -18.62
CA GLN A 305 -19.01 -7.03 -19.40
C GLN A 305 -17.90 -7.08 -20.46
N ARG A 306 -17.67 -5.97 -21.16
CA ARG A 306 -16.64 -5.89 -22.21
C ARG A 306 -15.23 -6.09 -21.67
N PHE A 307 -14.94 -5.58 -20.47
CA PHE A 307 -13.66 -5.68 -19.81
C PHE A 307 -13.60 -6.78 -18.73
N SER A 308 -14.54 -7.72 -18.75
CA SER A 308 -14.61 -8.86 -17.82
C SER A 308 -13.41 -9.83 -17.88
N ARG A 309 -12.50 -9.64 -18.85
CA ARG A 309 -11.23 -10.36 -18.94
C ARG A 309 -10.31 -10.08 -17.74
N PHE A 310 -10.39 -8.91 -17.13
CA PHE A 310 -9.58 -8.58 -15.96
C PHE A 310 -10.05 -9.35 -14.71
N PHE A 311 -9.12 -9.63 -13.80
CA PHE A 311 -9.48 -10.25 -12.52
C PHE A 311 -10.55 -9.45 -11.79
N LEU A 312 -10.43 -8.12 -11.78
CA LEU A 312 -11.48 -7.19 -11.38
C LEU A 312 -11.47 -6.01 -12.34
N PHE A 313 -12.63 -5.63 -12.82
CA PHE A 313 -12.84 -4.37 -13.52
C PHE A 313 -13.96 -3.62 -12.82
N ALA A 314 -13.67 -2.44 -12.32
CA ALA A 314 -14.64 -1.56 -11.71
C ALA A 314 -14.56 -0.19 -12.39
N ILE A 315 -15.71 0.40 -12.70
CA ILE A 315 -15.79 1.66 -13.42
C ILE A 315 -16.76 2.62 -12.75
N THR A 316 -16.34 3.87 -12.61
CA THR A 316 -17.17 4.98 -12.14
C THR A 316 -17.34 5.98 -13.26
N ASP A 317 -18.58 6.40 -13.53
CA ASP A 317 -18.89 7.41 -14.54
C ASP A 317 -19.05 8.78 -13.87
N GLU A 318 -18.07 9.64 -14.12
CA GLU A 318 -18.05 11.06 -13.73
C GLU A 318 -18.10 11.96 -14.97
N THR A 319 -18.64 11.46 -16.10
CA THR A 319 -18.76 12.24 -17.32
C THR A 319 -19.95 13.21 -17.24
N TRP A 320 -19.85 14.29 -17.97
CA TRP A 320 -20.95 15.24 -18.14
C TRP A 320 -21.26 15.44 -19.62
N PRO A 321 -22.56 15.71 -19.96
CA PRO A 321 -22.92 15.90 -21.35
C PRO A 321 -22.44 17.26 -21.89
N ASP A 322 -22.03 17.28 -23.16
CA ASP A 322 -21.84 18.53 -23.94
C ASP A 322 -23.19 19.18 -24.15
N ILE A 323 -23.53 20.10 -23.26
CA ILE A 323 -24.75 20.87 -23.30
C ILE A 323 -24.36 22.35 -23.41
N ASP A 324 -24.89 23.01 -24.43
CA ASP A 324 -24.79 24.48 -24.51
C ASP A 324 -25.48 25.11 -23.30
N ALA A 325 -24.70 25.35 -22.26
CA ALA A 325 -25.18 25.90 -21.00
C ALA A 325 -25.81 27.31 -21.21
N GLN A 326 -25.33 28.09 -22.19
CA GLN A 326 -25.91 29.42 -22.48
C GLN A 326 -27.30 29.27 -23.08
N LYS A 327 -27.46 28.36 -24.02
CA LYS A 327 -28.76 28.07 -24.61
C LYS A 327 -29.73 27.55 -23.55
N LEU A 328 -29.31 26.63 -22.70
CA LEU A 328 -30.12 26.07 -21.63
C LEU A 328 -30.50 27.12 -20.58
N MET A 329 -29.60 28.04 -20.23
CA MET A 329 -29.88 29.16 -19.31
C MET A 329 -30.88 30.17 -19.88
N ALA A 330 -31.02 30.25 -21.20
CA ALA A 330 -32.01 31.10 -21.86
C ALA A 330 -33.41 30.48 -21.88
N GLU A 331 -33.57 29.21 -21.58
CA GLU A 331 -34.84 28.51 -21.52
C GLU A 331 -35.60 28.84 -20.23
N ASP A 332 -36.92 29.00 -20.30
CA ASP A 332 -37.79 29.13 -19.12
C ASP A 332 -38.07 27.75 -18.50
N SER A 333 -37.01 27.08 -18.06
CA SER A 333 -37.03 25.78 -17.42
C SER A 333 -36.42 25.86 -16.00
N ILE A 334 -36.71 24.86 -15.16
CA ILE A 334 -36.11 24.77 -13.83
C ILE A 334 -34.57 24.65 -13.98
N TRP A 335 -34.10 23.86 -14.95
CA TRP A 335 -32.68 23.65 -15.22
C TRP A 335 -31.99 24.94 -15.70
N GLY A 336 -32.63 25.69 -16.61
CA GLY A 336 -32.10 26.97 -17.08
C GLY A 336 -31.93 27.96 -15.93
N LYS A 337 -32.98 28.12 -15.09
CA LYS A 337 -32.93 28.97 -13.90
C LYS A 337 -31.87 28.54 -12.89
N TRP A 338 -31.70 27.23 -12.68
CA TRP A 338 -30.68 26.70 -11.77
C TRP A 338 -29.28 26.97 -12.28
N LEU A 339 -28.99 26.66 -13.54
CA LEU A 339 -27.69 26.94 -14.16
C LEU A 339 -27.36 28.44 -14.17
N ALA A 340 -28.35 29.30 -14.47
CA ALA A 340 -28.17 30.75 -14.41
C ALA A 340 -27.79 31.21 -12.99
N LYS A 341 -28.40 30.62 -11.97
CA LYS A 341 -28.07 30.91 -10.57
C LYS A 341 -26.65 30.48 -10.22
N LEU A 342 -26.21 29.29 -10.64
CA LEU A 342 -24.85 28.81 -10.42
C LEU A 342 -23.80 29.66 -11.15
N ALA A 343 -24.09 30.06 -12.40
CA ALA A 343 -23.24 31.01 -13.15
C ALA A 343 -23.12 32.37 -12.45
N GLN A 344 -24.20 32.85 -11.83
CA GLN A 344 -24.18 34.09 -11.04
C GLN A 344 -23.31 33.92 -9.77
N ILE A 345 -23.37 32.77 -9.10
CA ILE A 345 -22.54 32.48 -7.92
C ILE A 345 -21.06 32.43 -8.34
N GLU A 346 -20.72 31.73 -9.43
CA GLU A 346 -19.37 31.66 -9.99
C GLU A 346 -18.83 33.09 -10.32
N ALA A 347 -19.63 33.92 -10.97
CA ALA A 347 -19.25 35.30 -11.34
C ALA A 347 -19.02 36.19 -10.11
N ASN A 348 -19.76 35.98 -9.02
CA ASN A 348 -19.66 36.75 -7.79
C ASN A 348 -18.71 36.14 -6.73
N ALA A 349 -18.00 35.07 -7.05
CA ALA A 349 -17.06 34.42 -6.15
C ALA A 349 -15.93 35.38 -5.71
N ARG A 350 -15.68 35.42 -4.41
CA ARG A 350 -14.71 36.33 -3.78
C ARG A 350 -13.32 35.72 -3.64
N SER A 351 -13.22 34.40 -3.81
CA SER A 351 -11.96 33.65 -3.78
C SER A 351 -11.89 32.65 -4.94
N GLU A 352 -10.68 32.16 -5.25
CA GLU A 352 -10.47 31.11 -6.23
C GLU A 352 -11.14 29.79 -5.78
N GLU A 353 -11.14 29.52 -4.48
CA GLU A 353 -11.80 28.35 -3.88
C GLU A 353 -13.33 28.41 -4.07
N GLU A 354 -13.96 29.57 -3.81
CA GLU A 354 -15.39 29.75 -4.06
C GLU A 354 -15.75 29.60 -5.55
N ARG A 355 -14.89 30.11 -6.44
CA ARG A 355 -15.06 29.96 -7.89
C ARG A 355 -14.99 28.51 -8.33
N GLU A 356 -14.01 27.77 -7.82
CA GLU A 356 -13.85 26.34 -8.12
C GLU A 356 -15.04 25.52 -7.61
N ILE A 357 -15.53 25.78 -6.39
CA ILE A 357 -16.73 25.12 -5.85
C ILE A 357 -17.94 25.41 -6.75
N ALA A 358 -18.13 26.63 -7.17
CA ALA A 358 -19.27 27.01 -8.05
C ALA A 358 -19.15 26.33 -9.43
N ARG A 359 -17.91 26.18 -9.95
CA ARG A 359 -17.63 25.48 -11.21
C ARG A 359 -17.96 24.01 -11.11
N LEU A 360 -17.53 23.36 -10.04
CA LEU A 360 -17.82 21.94 -9.77
C LEU A 360 -19.32 21.70 -9.59
N ALA A 361 -20.00 22.57 -8.86
CA ALA A 361 -21.47 22.52 -8.71
C ALA A 361 -22.20 22.63 -10.05
N LYS A 362 -21.71 23.50 -10.96
CA LYS A 362 -22.25 23.64 -12.30
C LYS A 362 -22.02 22.41 -13.17
N GLN A 363 -20.83 21.79 -13.10
CA GLN A 363 -20.53 20.55 -13.80
C GLN A 363 -21.42 19.40 -13.31
N GLU A 364 -21.59 19.26 -12.01
CA GLU A 364 -22.49 18.27 -11.41
C GLU A 364 -23.94 18.47 -11.82
N ALA A 365 -24.39 19.75 -11.88
CA ALA A 365 -25.72 20.10 -12.38
C ALA A 365 -25.92 19.65 -13.83
N LEU A 366 -24.94 19.91 -14.71
CA LEU A 366 -25.01 19.53 -16.13
C LEU A 366 -25.00 18.01 -16.29
N ALA A 367 -24.20 17.27 -15.50
CA ALA A 367 -24.17 15.83 -15.51
C ALA A 367 -25.54 15.21 -15.19
N ARG A 368 -26.25 15.78 -14.19
CA ARG A 368 -27.59 15.31 -13.79
C ARG A 368 -28.68 15.65 -14.80
N ILE A 369 -28.59 16.83 -15.44
CA ILE A 369 -29.55 17.25 -16.48
C ILE A 369 -29.53 16.24 -17.64
N GLY A 370 -28.34 15.83 -18.10
CA GLY A 370 -28.21 14.87 -19.19
C GLY A 370 -28.80 13.47 -18.89
N GLY A 371 -28.91 13.11 -17.62
CA GLY A 371 -29.59 11.89 -17.18
C GLY A 371 -31.13 12.02 -17.09
N SER A 372 -31.64 13.23 -16.96
CA SER A 372 -33.09 13.55 -16.75
C SER A 372 -33.84 13.91 -18.03
N MET A 373 -33.13 14.10 -19.15
CA MET A 373 -33.74 14.40 -20.45
C MET A 373 -34.21 13.16 -21.24
N ARG A 374 -34.46 12.03 -20.56
CA ARG A 374 -35.02 10.81 -21.13
C ARG A 374 -36.54 10.75 -21.03
#